data_3a81578a7e12f54240647117ba02ac38
#
_entry.id   3a81578a7e12f54240647117ba02ac38
#
_cell.length_a   1.000
_cell.length_b   1.000
_cell.length_c   1.000
_cell.angle_alpha   90.00
_cell.angle_beta   90.00
_cell.angle_gamma   90.00
#
_symmetry.space_group_name_H-M   'P 1'
#
loop_
_entity.id
_entity.type
_entity.pdbx_description
1 polymer ?
#
loop_
_entity_poly.entity_id
_entity_poly.type
_entity_poly.pdbx_seq_one_letter_code
_entity_poly.pdbx_strand_id
1 'polypeptide(L)'
;MDGLLSNLDPNLCLLLLEDILPKLSLLDPACGSGAFLVAAMKTLLNIYSAVMWRLEFHGNQTEKQWVMKVRNEHHSIKYFIKKRIITDNLYGVDIMEEATEITKLRLFLALVASAATLGELEPLPNVDFNIAIPGLVRYGIG
;
A
#
# COMPACT_ATOMS: atom_id res chain seq x y z
N MET A 1 -18.10 0.03 -8.16
CA MET A 1 -17.16 -0.86 -7.48
C MET A 1 -17.70 -1.41 -6.16
N ASP A 2 -18.49 -0.65 -5.46
CA ASP A 2 -19.01 -1.06 -4.14
C ASP A 2 -19.88 -2.32 -4.17
N GLY A 3 -20.63 -2.55 -5.25
CA GLY A 3 -21.52 -3.72 -5.36
C GLY A 3 -20.84 -5.06 -5.52
N LEU A 4 -19.62 -5.11 -6.11
CA LEU A 4 -18.85 -6.35 -6.28
C LEU A 4 -18.17 -6.77 -4.98
N LEU A 5 -17.61 -5.82 -4.25
CA LEU A 5 -16.89 -6.09 -3.00
C LEU A 5 -17.84 -6.37 -1.82
N SER A 6 -19.06 -5.82 -1.85
CA SER A 6 -20.06 -6.05 -0.80
C SER A 6 -20.63 -7.47 -0.77
N ASN A 7 -20.52 -8.21 -1.88
CA ASN A 7 -21.03 -9.58 -2.03
C ASN A 7 -19.94 -10.66 -1.93
N LEU A 8 -18.70 -10.29 -1.63
CA LEU A 8 -17.62 -11.25 -1.47
C LEU A 8 -17.83 -12.14 -0.23
N ASP A 9 -17.55 -13.43 -0.41
CA ASP A 9 -17.45 -14.37 0.71
C ASP A 9 -16.35 -13.88 1.69
N PRO A 10 -16.62 -13.83 3.01
CA PRO A 10 -15.61 -13.46 4.00
C PRO A 10 -14.32 -14.28 3.94
N ASN A 11 -14.40 -15.58 3.66
CA ASN A 11 -13.20 -16.41 3.47
C ASN A 11 -12.34 -15.93 2.30
N LEU A 12 -12.97 -15.50 1.20
CA LEU A 12 -12.28 -14.92 0.06
C LEU A 12 -11.67 -13.56 0.42
N CYS A 13 -12.34 -12.77 1.25
CA CYS A 13 -11.81 -11.49 1.75
C CYS A 13 -10.51 -11.67 2.52
N LEU A 14 -10.44 -12.64 3.41
CA LEU A 14 -9.23 -12.93 4.18
C LEU A 14 -8.10 -13.40 3.26
N LEU A 15 -8.39 -14.28 2.30
CA LEU A 15 -7.44 -14.72 1.28
C LEU A 15 -6.91 -13.55 0.44
N LEU A 16 -7.78 -12.61 0.06
CA LEU A 16 -7.39 -11.39 -0.65
C LEU A 16 -6.39 -10.57 0.17
N LEU A 17 -6.65 -10.35 1.45
CA LEU A 17 -5.81 -9.51 2.30
C LEU A 17 -4.46 -10.14 2.67
N GLU A 18 -4.43 -11.46 2.87
CA GLU A 18 -3.23 -12.14 3.35
C GLU A 18 -2.36 -12.71 2.24
N ASP A 19 -2.96 -13.12 1.12
CA ASP A 19 -2.23 -13.84 0.08
C ASP A 19 -2.25 -13.17 -1.29
N ILE A 20 -3.37 -12.65 -1.75
CA ILE A 20 -3.50 -12.14 -3.13
C ILE A 20 -2.99 -10.70 -3.23
N LEU A 21 -3.55 -9.78 -2.45
CA LEU A 21 -3.19 -8.36 -2.52
C LEU A 21 -1.72 -8.08 -2.18
N PRO A 22 -1.10 -8.71 -1.17
CA PRO A 22 0.31 -8.49 -0.91
C PRO A 22 1.27 -8.95 -2.02
N LYS A 23 0.83 -9.88 -2.85
CA LYS A 23 1.62 -10.40 -3.99
C LYS A 23 1.35 -9.69 -5.31
N LEU A 24 0.34 -8.81 -5.35
CA LEU A 24 0.04 -8.01 -6.54
C LEU A 24 1.13 -6.98 -6.77
N SER A 25 1.64 -6.90 -7.98
CA SER A 25 2.64 -5.92 -8.41
C SER A 25 2.11 -5.06 -9.53
N LEU A 26 2.23 -3.74 -9.39
CA LEU A 26 1.91 -2.74 -10.39
C LEU A 26 3.18 -2.00 -10.77
N LEU A 27 3.57 -2.09 -12.02
CA LEU A 27 4.76 -1.44 -12.56
C LEU A 27 4.37 -0.31 -13.51
N ASP A 28 4.87 0.89 -13.26
CA ASP A 28 4.89 1.98 -14.21
C ASP A 28 6.30 2.11 -14.81
N PRO A 29 6.51 1.70 -16.06
CA PRO A 29 7.83 1.68 -16.68
C PRO A 29 8.33 3.06 -17.11
N ALA A 30 7.49 4.09 -17.02
CA ALA A 30 7.83 5.49 -17.30
C ALA A 30 7.06 6.37 -16.29
N CYS A 31 7.43 6.25 -15.01
CA CYS A 31 6.61 6.77 -13.92
C CYS A 31 6.55 8.32 -13.86
N GLY A 32 7.50 9.01 -14.47
CA GLY A 32 7.54 10.47 -14.46
C GLY A 32 7.45 11.03 -13.05
N SER A 33 6.52 11.92 -12.80
CA SER A 33 6.26 12.51 -11.47
C SER A 33 5.42 11.62 -10.54
N GLY A 34 5.09 10.39 -10.95
CA GLY A 34 4.38 9.42 -10.12
C GLY A 34 2.85 9.56 -10.09
N ALA A 35 2.24 10.27 -11.03
CA ALA A 35 0.80 10.47 -11.06
C ALA A 35 0.01 9.15 -11.15
N PHE A 36 0.44 8.21 -11.99
CA PHE A 36 -0.16 6.89 -12.10
C PHE A 36 -0.01 6.08 -10.80
N LEU A 37 1.19 6.07 -10.20
CA LEU A 37 1.46 5.34 -8.96
C LEU A 37 0.66 5.90 -7.78
N VAL A 38 0.49 7.21 -7.68
CA VAL A 38 -0.37 7.84 -6.68
C VAL A 38 -1.84 7.45 -6.88
N ALA A 39 -2.32 7.43 -8.11
CA ALA A 39 -3.68 6.99 -8.44
C ALA A 39 -3.88 5.51 -8.12
N ALA A 40 -2.92 4.65 -8.48
CA ALA A 40 -2.93 3.24 -8.15
C ALA A 40 -2.94 2.99 -6.62
N MET A 41 -2.15 3.74 -5.87
CA MET A 41 -2.16 3.68 -4.40
C MET A 41 -3.54 3.98 -3.83
N LYS A 42 -4.20 5.03 -4.32
CA LYS A 42 -5.56 5.40 -3.88
C LYS A 42 -6.58 4.30 -4.20
N THR A 43 -6.49 3.71 -5.38
CA THR A 43 -7.37 2.61 -5.80
C THR A 43 -7.16 1.37 -4.93
N LEU A 44 -5.92 0.97 -4.70
CA LEU A 44 -5.59 -0.16 -3.83
C LEU A 44 -6.02 0.11 -2.38
N LEU A 45 -5.84 1.33 -1.88
CA LEU A 45 -6.31 1.71 -0.53
C LEU A 45 -7.82 1.51 -0.40
N ASN A 46 -8.59 1.89 -1.42
CA ASN A 46 -10.03 1.69 -1.43
C ASN A 46 -10.41 0.20 -1.42
N ILE A 47 -9.70 -0.62 -2.19
CA ILE A 47 -9.91 -2.07 -2.23
C ILE A 47 -9.59 -2.70 -0.88
N TYR A 48 -8.41 -2.44 -0.30
CA TYR A 48 -8.04 -2.94 1.02
C TYR A 48 -9.05 -2.52 2.10
N SER A 49 -9.46 -1.25 2.08
CA SER A 49 -10.42 -0.73 3.06
C SER A 49 -11.78 -1.38 2.94
N ALA A 50 -12.28 -1.59 1.72
CA ALA A 50 -13.57 -2.25 1.48
C ALA A 50 -13.55 -3.72 1.91
N VAL A 51 -12.45 -4.44 1.63
CA VAL A 51 -12.30 -5.84 2.04
C VAL A 51 -12.19 -5.96 3.56
N MET A 52 -11.43 -5.08 4.22
CA MET A 52 -11.35 -5.05 5.69
C MET A 52 -12.70 -4.74 6.33
N TRP A 53 -13.43 -3.76 5.77
CA TRP A 53 -14.79 -3.44 6.25
C TRP A 53 -15.71 -4.65 6.15
N ARG A 54 -15.65 -5.38 5.03
CA ARG A 54 -16.45 -6.59 4.83
C ARG A 54 -16.16 -7.65 5.90
N LEU A 55 -14.90 -7.88 6.24
CA LEU A 55 -14.50 -8.80 7.31
C LEU A 55 -14.98 -8.35 8.68
N GLU A 56 -14.86 -7.06 8.97
CA GLU A 56 -15.24 -6.50 10.27
C GLU A 56 -16.75 -6.65 10.56
N PHE A 57 -17.59 -6.41 9.57
CA PHE A 57 -19.04 -6.40 9.75
C PHE A 57 -19.74 -7.71 9.38
N HIS A 58 -19.18 -8.48 8.48
CA HIS A 58 -19.80 -9.69 7.94
C HIS A 58 -18.94 -10.96 8.08
N GLY A 59 -17.75 -10.84 8.63
CA GLY A 59 -16.87 -11.97 8.86
C GLY A 59 -17.31 -12.86 10.02
N ASN A 60 -16.73 -14.06 10.07
CA ASN A 60 -16.86 -14.94 11.22
C ASN A 60 -16.04 -14.43 12.42
N GLN A 61 -16.10 -15.13 13.55
CA GLN A 61 -15.38 -14.73 14.77
C GLN A 61 -13.87 -14.59 14.58
N THR A 62 -13.26 -15.52 13.83
CA THR A 62 -11.81 -15.54 13.57
C THR A 62 -11.40 -14.35 12.69
N GLU A 63 -12.17 -14.06 11.66
CA GLU A 63 -11.94 -12.95 10.73
C GLU A 63 -12.08 -11.60 11.43
N LYS A 64 -13.09 -11.44 12.26
CA LYS A 64 -13.28 -10.23 13.10
C LYS A 64 -12.14 -10.04 14.09
N GLN A 65 -11.66 -11.11 14.71
CA GLN A 65 -10.50 -11.06 15.60
C GLN A 65 -9.23 -10.63 14.85
N TRP A 66 -9.03 -11.08 13.63
CA TRP A 66 -7.91 -10.65 12.80
C TRP A 66 -7.95 -9.14 12.52
N VAL A 67 -9.11 -8.60 12.15
CA VAL A 67 -9.29 -7.14 11.92
C VAL A 67 -9.04 -6.36 13.21
N MET A 68 -9.57 -6.82 14.33
CA MET A 68 -9.35 -6.17 15.64
C MET A 68 -7.87 -6.16 16.03
N LYS A 69 -7.16 -7.26 15.78
CA LYS A 69 -5.72 -7.35 16.03
C LYS A 69 -4.95 -6.30 15.23
N VAL A 70 -5.22 -6.20 13.92
CA VAL A 70 -4.59 -5.21 13.04
C VAL A 70 -4.88 -3.78 13.51
N ARG A 71 -6.11 -3.50 13.92
CA ARG A 71 -6.50 -2.17 14.44
C ARG A 71 -5.80 -1.83 15.76
N ASN A 72 -5.62 -2.80 16.63
CA ASN A 72 -4.94 -2.59 17.93
C ASN A 72 -3.43 -2.41 17.77
N GLU A 73 -2.84 -3.03 16.76
CA GLU A 73 -1.41 -2.92 16.47
C GLU A 73 -1.04 -1.60 15.76
N HIS A 74 -2.02 -0.94 15.11
CA HIS A 74 -1.78 0.24 14.28
C HIS A 74 -2.74 1.37 14.64
N HIS A 75 -2.22 2.52 15.03
CA HIS A 75 -3.01 3.71 15.35
C HIS A 75 -3.78 4.26 14.15
N SER A 76 -3.21 4.15 12.95
CA SER A 76 -3.86 4.51 11.70
C SER A 76 -3.84 3.33 10.72
N ILE A 77 -5.00 2.79 10.44
CA ILE A 77 -5.17 1.73 9.43
C ILE A 77 -4.81 2.25 8.03
N LYS A 78 -5.15 3.50 7.72
CA LYS A 78 -4.80 4.10 6.43
C LYS A 78 -3.29 4.19 6.23
N TYR A 79 -2.56 4.60 7.26
CA TYR A 79 -1.10 4.65 7.23
C TYR A 79 -0.51 3.26 7.01
N PHE A 80 -0.94 2.28 7.79
CA PHE A 80 -0.51 0.89 7.67
C PHE A 80 -0.74 0.33 6.26
N ILE A 81 -1.96 0.49 5.72
CA ILE A 81 -2.31 0.00 4.38
C ILE A 81 -1.49 0.71 3.31
N LYS A 82 -1.36 2.04 3.36
CA LYS A 82 -0.58 2.80 2.38
C LYS A 82 0.89 2.40 2.39
N LYS A 83 1.48 2.23 3.58
CA LYS A 83 2.86 1.78 3.70
C LYS A 83 3.05 0.42 3.02
N ARG A 84 2.14 -0.51 3.28
CA ARG A 84 2.13 -1.84 2.68
C ARG A 84 2.00 -1.80 1.15
N ILE A 85 1.09 -0.98 0.63
CA ILE A 85 0.91 -0.77 -0.82
C ILE A 85 2.20 -0.25 -1.45
N ILE A 86 2.83 0.74 -0.85
CA ILE A 86 4.06 1.34 -1.38
C ILE A 86 5.20 0.32 -1.40
N THR A 87 5.36 -0.48 -0.36
CA THR A 87 6.47 -1.44 -0.25
C THR A 87 6.24 -2.72 -1.05
N ASP A 88 5.01 -3.19 -1.13
CA ASP A 88 4.71 -4.52 -1.68
C ASP A 88 4.12 -4.48 -3.10
N ASN A 89 3.38 -3.44 -3.45
CA ASN A 89 2.58 -3.43 -4.67
C ASN A 89 3.10 -2.50 -5.77
N LEU A 90 3.71 -1.36 -5.42
CA LEU A 90 4.02 -0.31 -6.38
C LEU A 90 5.49 -0.33 -6.81
N TYR A 91 5.68 -0.35 -8.11
CA TYR A 91 7.00 -0.32 -8.76
C TYR A 91 7.01 0.75 -9.84
N GLY A 92 8.06 1.54 -9.90
CA GLY A 92 8.21 2.58 -10.90
C GLY A 92 9.63 2.65 -11.44
N VAL A 93 9.74 3.00 -12.71
CA VAL A 93 11.01 3.22 -13.39
C VAL A 93 10.94 4.51 -14.19
N ASP A 94 11.99 5.31 -14.16
CA ASP A 94 12.15 6.46 -15.06
C ASP A 94 13.62 6.64 -15.38
N ILE A 95 13.91 7.16 -16.58
CA ILE A 95 15.27 7.47 -17.01
C ILE A 95 15.82 8.74 -16.36
N MET A 96 14.94 9.61 -15.86
CA MET A 96 15.29 10.86 -15.19
C MET A 96 15.33 10.66 -13.68
N GLU A 97 16.48 10.88 -13.08
CA GLU A 97 16.66 10.78 -11.63
C GLU A 97 15.73 11.72 -10.86
N GLU A 98 15.58 12.95 -11.31
CA GLU A 98 14.72 13.96 -10.70
C GLU A 98 13.24 13.51 -10.68
N ALA A 99 12.79 12.83 -11.73
CA ALA A 99 11.44 12.28 -11.79
C ALA A 99 11.24 11.19 -10.73
N THR A 100 12.20 10.30 -10.56
CA THR A 100 12.12 9.24 -9.53
C THR A 100 12.10 9.82 -8.12
N GLU A 101 12.89 10.86 -7.85
CA GLU A 101 12.90 11.54 -6.55
C GLU A 101 11.57 12.26 -6.27
N ILE A 102 10.97 12.90 -7.27
CA ILE A 102 9.64 13.51 -7.15
C ILE A 102 8.57 12.44 -6.85
N THR A 103 8.63 11.30 -7.54
CA THR A 103 7.71 10.18 -7.29
C THR A 103 7.82 9.67 -5.85
N LYS A 104 9.04 9.42 -5.36
CA LYS A 104 9.28 9.01 -3.97
C LYS A 104 8.73 10.02 -2.98
N LEU A 105 8.99 11.31 -3.20
CA LEU A 105 8.49 12.39 -2.35
C LEU A 105 6.95 12.44 -2.32
N ARG A 106 6.30 12.30 -3.47
CA ARG A 106 4.82 12.30 -3.53
C ARG A 106 4.22 11.12 -2.79
N LEU A 107 4.78 9.93 -2.96
CA LEU A 107 4.34 8.73 -2.22
C LEU A 107 4.58 8.88 -0.72
N PHE A 108 5.72 9.41 -0.34
CA PHE A 108 6.06 9.70 1.06
C PHE A 108 5.08 10.70 1.69
N LEU A 109 4.82 11.82 1.02
CA LEU A 109 3.86 12.82 1.52
C LEU A 109 2.44 12.25 1.64
N ALA A 110 2.02 11.43 0.69
CA ALA A 110 0.72 10.75 0.76
C ALA A 110 0.64 9.75 1.93
N LEU A 111 1.76 9.11 2.28
CA LEU A 111 1.87 8.23 3.43
C LEU A 111 1.77 9.03 4.74
N VAL A 112 2.61 10.04 4.89
CA VAL A 112 2.69 10.89 6.09
C VAL A 112 1.35 11.56 6.40
N ALA A 113 0.64 12.03 5.38
CA ALA A 113 -0.69 12.62 5.52
C ALA A 113 -1.74 11.68 6.11
N SER A 114 -1.45 10.40 6.21
CA SER A 114 -2.35 9.38 6.77
C SER A 114 -1.98 8.94 8.18
N ALA A 115 -0.86 9.42 8.72
CA ALA A 115 -0.47 9.13 10.09
C ALA A 115 -1.45 9.80 11.07
N ALA A 116 -1.87 9.05 12.09
CA ALA A 116 -2.76 9.58 13.12
C ALA A 116 -1.99 10.36 14.19
N THR A 117 -0.73 10.01 14.42
CA THR A 117 0.14 10.61 15.44
C THR A 117 1.56 10.78 14.92
N LEU A 118 2.30 11.71 15.51
CA LEU A 118 3.73 11.87 15.25
C LEU A 118 4.54 10.62 15.62
N GLY A 119 4.09 9.86 16.61
CA GLY A 119 4.76 8.62 17.03
C GLY A 119 4.79 7.52 15.97
N GLU A 120 3.87 7.55 15.01
CA GLU A 120 3.92 6.64 13.85
C GLU A 120 5.04 7.00 12.87
N LEU A 121 5.55 8.23 12.95
CA LEU A 121 6.60 8.76 12.09
C LEU A 121 7.98 8.72 12.74
N GLU A 122 8.08 8.27 13.99
CA GLU A 122 9.35 8.19 14.73
C GLU A 122 9.82 6.74 14.93
N PRO A 123 11.02 6.39 14.43
CA PRO A 123 11.86 7.21 13.54
C PRO A 123 11.18 7.45 12.20
N LEU A 124 11.56 8.53 11.52
CA LEU A 124 11.05 8.82 10.16
C LEU A 124 11.02 7.52 9.36
N PRO A 125 9.87 7.17 8.76
CA PRO A 125 9.72 5.87 8.13
C PRO A 125 10.77 5.69 7.05
N ASN A 126 11.69 4.77 7.28
CA ASN A 126 12.55 4.30 6.22
C ASN A 126 11.69 3.42 5.31
N VAL A 127 11.16 4.01 4.28
CA VAL A 127 10.33 3.31 3.29
C VAL A 127 11.20 3.00 2.09
N ASP A 128 11.42 1.72 1.87
CA ASP A 128 12.06 1.27 0.64
C ASP A 128 11.09 1.40 -0.52
N PHE A 129 11.21 2.50 -1.25
CA PHE A 129 10.44 2.71 -2.46
C PHE A 129 11.02 1.88 -3.60
N ASN A 130 10.18 1.10 -4.27
CA ASN A 130 10.55 0.33 -5.46
C ASN A 130 10.57 1.24 -6.71
N ILE A 131 11.26 2.36 -6.63
CA ILE A 131 11.39 3.35 -7.70
C ILE A 131 12.85 3.42 -8.10
N ALA A 132 13.13 3.12 -9.35
CA ALA A 132 14.49 2.95 -9.84
C ALA A 132 14.76 3.68 -11.16
N ILE A 133 16.04 3.89 -11.41
CA ILE A 133 16.56 4.33 -12.72
C ILE A 133 17.07 3.09 -13.46
N PRO A 134 16.72 2.87 -14.72
CA PRO A 134 17.22 1.75 -15.49
C PRO A 134 18.75 1.76 -15.54
N GLY A 135 19.38 0.67 -15.16
CA GLY A 135 20.83 0.52 -15.18
C GLY A 135 21.55 0.76 -13.85
N LEU A 136 20.97 1.47 -12.89
CA LEU A 136 21.59 1.67 -11.57
C LEU A 136 21.47 0.44 -10.65
N VAL A 137 20.52 -0.44 -10.92
CA VAL A 137 20.32 -1.67 -10.14
C VAL A 137 21.42 -2.71 -10.36
N ARG A 138 22.35 -2.46 -11.29
CA ARG A 138 23.36 -3.46 -11.68
C ARG A 138 24.52 -3.64 -10.72
N TYR A 139 24.73 -2.77 -9.77
CA TYR A 139 25.97 -2.77 -8.98
C TYR A 139 25.76 -2.78 -7.47
N GLY A 140 24.57 -3.13 -7.02
CA GLY A 140 24.38 -3.53 -5.64
C GLY A 140 24.87 -4.95 -5.39
N ILE A 141 26.14 -5.18 -5.65
CA ILE A 141 26.81 -6.37 -5.17
C ILE A 141 27.29 -6.01 -3.77
N GLY A 142 26.49 -6.39 -2.80
CA GLY A 142 26.96 -6.50 -1.43
C GLY A 142 27.43 -7.89 -1.17
#